data_17ce39199ec5a83478e268eeaa1eb552
#
_entry.id   17ce39199ec5a83478e268eeaa1eb552
#
_cell.length_a   1.000
_cell.length_b   1.000
_cell.length_c   1.000
_cell.angle_alpha   90.00
_cell.angle_beta   90.00
_cell.angle_gamma   90.00
#
_symmetry.space_group_name_H-M   'P 1'
#
loop_
_entity.id
_entity.type
_entity.pdbx_description
1 polymer ?
#
loop_
_entity_poly.entity_id
_entity_poly.type
_entity_poly.pdbx_seq_one_letter_code
_entity_poly.pdbx_strand_id
1 'polypeptide(L)'
;MVVPGEGNTVVHAQLAFGNGMIMLGSAGSIDSEYAKLIKQPGDIGGAQTQTVYVVVEDADAVYNRVLDARAQIVMDIKDEDYGGRGFTCRDLEGHIWTFGTYDPFA
;
A
#
# COMPACT_ATOMS: atom_id res chain seq x y z
N MET A 1 6.83 -13.51 5.43
CA MET A 1 7.03 -13.80 6.86
C MET A 1 5.92 -13.15 7.66
N VAL A 2 5.30 -13.88 8.56
CA VAL A 2 4.24 -13.36 9.44
C VAL A 2 4.52 -13.84 10.87
N VAL A 3 4.52 -12.90 11.82
CA VAL A 3 4.66 -13.22 13.25
C VAL A 3 3.29 -12.94 13.90
N PRO A 4 2.53 -13.98 14.25
CA PRO A 4 1.21 -13.78 14.85
C PRO A 4 1.30 -13.23 16.27
N GLY A 5 0.29 -12.45 16.66
CA GLY A 5 0.10 -11.97 18.02
C GLY A 5 -1.11 -12.65 18.67
N GLU A 6 -1.62 -12.05 19.72
CA GLU A 6 -2.81 -12.56 20.40
C GLU A 6 -4.06 -12.40 19.54
N GLY A 7 -4.94 -13.38 19.59
CA GLY A 7 -6.17 -13.37 18.80
C GLY A 7 -5.87 -13.34 17.31
N ASN A 8 -6.52 -12.44 16.58
CA ASN A 8 -6.33 -12.27 15.14
C ASN A 8 -5.30 -11.19 14.80
N THR A 9 -4.48 -10.78 15.76
CA THR A 9 -3.49 -9.74 15.51
C THR A 9 -2.22 -10.31 14.87
N VAL A 10 -1.48 -9.42 14.22
CA VAL A 10 -0.18 -9.72 13.61
C VAL A 10 0.85 -8.77 14.24
N VAL A 11 1.86 -9.32 14.91
CA VAL A 11 2.93 -8.51 15.49
C VAL A 11 3.77 -7.89 14.37
N HIS A 12 4.09 -8.69 13.36
CA HIS A 12 4.93 -8.26 12.26
C HIS A 12 4.67 -9.11 11.03
N ALA A 13 4.64 -8.49 9.87
CA ALA A 13 4.60 -9.18 8.58
C ALA A 13 5.45 -8.45 7.56
N GLN A 14 5.97 -9.19 6.60
CA GLN A 14 6.74 -8.66 5.49
C GLN A 14 6.10 -9.09 4.18
N LEU A 15 5.85 -8.13 3.30
CA LEU A 15 5.29 -8.36 1.98
C LEU A 15 6.30 -7.90 0.93
N ALA A 16 6.67 -8.80 0.02
CA ALA A 16 7.67 -8.52 -1.00
C ALA A 16 7.02 -8.22 -2.35
N PHE A 17 7.59 -7.27 -3.08
CA PHE A 17 7.24 -6.92 -4.46
C PHE A 17 8.53 -6.86 -5.26
N GLY A 18 8.85 -7.91 -6.01
CA GLY A 18 10.14 -7.95 -6.69
C GLY A 18 11.28 -7.77 -5.69
N ASN A 19 12.07 -6.72 -5.86
CA ASN A 19 13.17 -6.38 -4.97
C ASN A 19 12.78 -5.48 -3.80
N GLY A 20 11.53 -5.03 -3.76
CA GLY A 20 11.01 -4.18 -2.70
C GLY A 20 10.30 -4.97 -1.64
N MET A 21 10.19 -4.37 -0.46
CA MET A 21 9.50 -4.99 0.66
C MET A 21 8.87 -3.92 1.53
N ILE A 22 7.67 -4.21 2.05
CA ILE A 22 7.08 -3.42 3.12
C ILE A 22 6.93 -4.28 4.36
N MET A 23 6.89 -3.62 5.50
CA MET A 23 6.66 -4.26 6.79
C MET A 23 5.41 -3.66 7.40
N LEU A 24 4.65 -4.49 8.09
CA LEU A 24 3.42 -4.04 8.75
C LEU A 24 3.16 -4.85 10.01
N GLY A 25 2.27 -4.34 10.83
CA GLY A 25 1.77 -5.02 12.00
C GLY A 25 0.41 -4.47 12.36
N SER A 26 -0.32 -5.17 13.20
CA SER A 26 -1.61 -4.70 13.68
C SER A 26 -1.44 -3.46 14.54
N ALA A 27 -2.27 -2.46 14.32
CA ALA A 27 -2.26 -1.24 15.11
C ALA A 27 -2.61 -1.57 16.56
N GLY A 28 -1.88 -0.97 17.50
CA GLY A 28 -2.09 -1.18 18.93
C GLY A 28 -1.64 -2.54 19.45
N SER A 29 -1.03 -3.38 18.62
CA SER A 29 -0.56 -4.70 19.05
C SER A 29 0.69 -4.64 19.92
N ILE A 30 1.44 -3.54 19.87
CA ILE A 30 2.65 -3.33 20.65
C ILE A 30 2.60 -1.95 21.30
N ASP A 31 2.86 -1.89 22.61
CA ASP A 31 3.03 -0.62 23.32
C ASP A 31 4.52 -0.29 23.35
N SER A 32 4.94 0.61 22.47
CA SER A 32 6.34 1.01 22.35
C SER A 32 6.45 2.48 21.98
N GLU A 33 7.63 3.04 22.17
CA GLU A 33 7.90 4.42 21.74
C GLU A 33 7.73 4.57 20.22
N TYR A 34 8.10 3.55 19.46
CA TYR A 34 7.92 3.55 18.02
C TYR A 34 6.45 3.61 17.64
N ALA A 35 5.61 2.79 18.27
CA ALA A 35 4.18 2.73 17.99
C ALA A 35 3.47 4.06 18.25
N LYS A 36 3.96 4.84 19.21
CA LYS A 36 3.39 6.16 19.52
C LYS A 36 3.59 7.17 18.39
N LEU A 37 4.53 6.93 17.49
CA LEU A 37 4.82 7.81 16.37
C LEU A 37 3.93 7.54 15.17
N ILE A 38 3.14 6.46 15.21
CA ILE A 38 2.41 5.95 14.05
C ILE A 38 0.91 6.05 14.32
N LYS A 39 0.18 6.55 13.33
CA LYS A 39 -1.27 6.61 13.32
C LYS A 39 -1.80 5.84 12.13
N GLN A 40 -3.03 5.33 12.26
CA GLN A 40 -3.72 4.73 11.13
C GLN A 40 -4.34 5.83 10.25
N PRO A 41 -4.55 5.56 8.95
CA PRO A 41 -5.20 6.55 8.08
C PRO A 41 -6.51 7.11 8.65
N GLY A 42 -7.35 6.25 9.23
CA GLY A 42 -8.62 6.68 9.83
C GLY A 42 -8.46 7.64 11.00
N ASP A 43 -7.33 7.59 11.72
CA ASP A 43 -7.07 8.46 12.87
C ASP A 43 -6.79 9.91 12.46
N ILE A 44 -6.42 10.11 11.20
CA ILE A 44 -6.07 11.44 10.66
C ILE A 44 -6.94 11.83 9.47
N GLY A 45 -8.17 11.34 9.43
CA GLY A 45 -9.14 11.69 8.40
C GLY A 45 -8.85 11.12 7.02
N GLY A 46 -8.04 10.07 6.93
CA GLY A 46 -7.67 9.45 5.66
C GLY A 46 -6.54 10.15 4.91
N ALA A 47 -5.98 11.22 5.47
CA ALA A 47 -4.84 11.91 4.86
C ALA A 47 -3.57 11.06 5.01
N GLN A 48 -2.65 11.23 4.07
CA GLN A 48 -1.37 10.51 4.08
C GLN A 48 -0.24 11.51 4.02
N THR A 49 0.82 11.25 4.79
CA THR A 49 2.05 12.07 4.76
C THR A 49 3.09 11.50 3.81
N GLN A 50 2.99 10.22 3.52
CA GLN A 50 3.78 9.53 2.50
C GLN A 50 2.87 8.54 1.78
N THR A 51 3.14 8.31 0.50
CA THR A 51 2.44 7.30 -0.29
C THR A 51 3.46 6.41 -0.99
N VAL A 52 3.03 5.24 -1.42
CA VAL A 52 3.89 4.25 -2.05
C VAL A 52 3.64 4.23 -3.55
N TYR A 53 4.71 4.27 -4.34
CA TYR A 53 4.65 4.02 -5.77
C TYR A 53 5.35 2.70 -6.06
N VAL A 54 4.66 1.81 -6.77
CA VAL A 54 5.20 0.49 -7.14
C VAL A 54 5.30 0.41 -8.66
N VAL A 55 6.49 0.14 -9.17
CA VAL A 55 6.69 -0.10 -10.60
C VAL A 55 6.20 -1.50 -10.92
N VAL A 56 5.34 -1.61 -11.92
CA VAL A 56 4.77 -2.87 -12.38
C VAL A 56 4.94 -2.99 -13.89
N GLU A 57 4.94 -4.22 -14.41
CA GLU A 57 5.08 -4.44 -15.84
C GLU A 57 3.76 -4.23 -16.60
N ASP A 58 2.64 -4.61 -15.97
CA ASP A 58 1.31 -4.55 -16.56
C ASP A 58 0.35 -3.89 -15.54
N ALA A 59 0.13 -2.59 -15.74
CA ALA A 59 -0.72 -1.83 -14.84
C ALA A 59 -2.18 -2.27 -14.90
N ASP A 60 -2.68 -2.66 -16.10
CA ASP A 60 -4.06 -3.11 -16.24
C ASP A 60 -4.30 -4.43 -15.50
N ALA A 61 -3.34 -5.34 -15.51
CA ALA A 61 -3.45 -6.59 -14.76
C ALA A 61 -3.52 -6.34 -13.25
N VAL A 62 -2.69 -5.43 -12.74
CA VAL A 62 -2.73 -5.05 -11.31
C VAL A 62 -4.03 -4.34 -10.98
N TYR A 63 -4.49 -3.45 -11.86
CA TYR A 63 -5.76 -2.74 -11.69
C TYR A 63 -6.91 -3.72 -11.53
N ASN A 64 -6.99 -4.73 -12.37
CA ASN A 64 -8.04 -5.74 -12.28
C ASN A 64 -7.97 -6.53 -10.98
N ARG A 65 -6.77 -6.85 -10.50
CA ARG A 65 -6.60 -7.54 -9.21
C ARG A 65 -7.07 -6.69 -8.03
N VAL A 66 -6.76 -5.38 -8.04
CA VAL A 66 -7.18 -4.53 -6.93
C VAL A 66 -8.69 -4.28 -6.95
N LEU A 67 -9.31 -4.26 -8.13
CA LEU A 67 -10.77 -4.21 -8.23
C LEU A 67 -11.39 -5.48 -7.63
N ASP A 68 -10.85 -6.64 -7.97
CA ASP A 68 -11.33 -7.91 -7.42
C ASP A 68 -11.13 -7.97 -5.89
N ALA A 69 -10.09 -7.36 -5.37
CA ALA A 69 -9.80 -7.28 -3.95
C ALA A 69 -10.59 -6.17 -3.25
N ARG A 70 -11.44 -5.44 -3.98
CA ARG A 70 -12.32 -4.38 -3.46
C ARG A 70 -11.57 -3.17 -2.90
N ALA A 71 -10.38 -2.88 -3.41
CA ALA A 71 -9.69 -1.66 -3.11
C ALA A 71 -10.46 -0.46 -3.69
N GLN A 72 -10.40 0.67 -3.00
CA GLN A 72 -11.03 1.89 -3.48
C GLN A 72 -10.13 2.56 -4.50
N ILE A 73 -10.63 2.77 -5.72
CA ILE A 73 -9.89 3.51 -6.75
C ILE A 73 -9.99 5.00 -6.43
N VAL A 74 -8.84 5.64 -6.29
CA VAL A 74 -8.74 7.08 -6.03
C VAL A 74 -8.55 7.85 -7.34
N MET A 75 -7.64 7.38 -8.19
CA MET A 75 -7.40 7.93 -9.52
C MET A 75 -7.42 6.79 -10.51
N ASP A 76 -8.33 6.87 -11.48
CA ASP A 76 -8.55 5.79 -12.42
C ASP A 76 -7.31 5.53 -13.29
N ILE A 77 -7.23 4.33 -13.85
CA ILE A 77 -6.10 3.94 -14.70
C ILE A 77 -6.09 4.78 -15.97
N LYS A 78 -4.92 5.27 -16.33
CA LYS A 78 -4.73 6.10 -17.53
C LYS A 78 -3.27 6.10 -17.96
N ASP A 79 -3.05 6.54 -19.18
CA ASP A 79 -1.71 6.87 -19.65
C ASP A 79 -1.27 8.20 -19.04
N GLU A 80 -0.06 8.22 -18.51
CA GLU A 80 0.44 9.41 -17.79
C GLU A 80 1.24 10.32 -18.72
N ASP A 81 1.17 11.64 -18.48
CA ASP A 81 1.89 12.64 -19.28
C ASP A 81 3.40 12.44 -19.23
N TYR A 82 3.92 11.97 -18.10
CA TYR A 82 5.36 11.75 -17.91
C TYR A 82 5.82 10.39 -18.41
N GLY A 83 4.93 9.60 -18.97
CA GLY A 83 5.22 8.27 -19.52
C GLY A 83 4.62 7.16 -18.67
N GLY A 84 4.36 6.03 -19.34
CA GLY A 84 3.77 4.87 -18.69
C GLY A 84 2.28 5.01 -18.44
N ARG A 85 1.74 4.01 -17.75
CA ARG A 85 0.31 3.89 -17.45
C ARG A 85 0.15 3.45 -16.00
N GLY A 86 -0.77 4.07 -15.27
CA GLY A 86 -0.91 3.76 -13.86
C GLY A 86 -2.22 4.20 -13.26
N PHE A 87 -2.40 3.88 -12.00
CA PHE A 87 -3.59 4.24 -11.21
C PHE A 87 -3.22 4.36 -9.74
N THR A 88 -4.14 4.95 -8.97
CA THR A 88 -3.97 5.14 -7.52
C THR A 88 -5.18 4.57 -6.80
N CYS A 89 -4.94 3.85 -5.72
CA CYS A 89 -6.00 3.24 -4.92
C CYS A 89 -5.70 3.35 -3.42
N ARG A 90 -6.72 3.07 -2.62
CA ARG A 90 -6.58 2.85 -1.18
C ARG A 90 -6.73 1.37 -0.90
N ASP A 91 -5.89 0.86 -0.01
CA ASP A 91 -6.07 -0.51 0.49
C ASP A 91 -7.21 -0.55 1.53
N LEU A 92 -7.47 -1.72 2.09
CA LEU A 92 -8.56 -1.91 3.05
C LEU A 92 -8.36 -1.13 4.35
N GLU A 93 -7.13 -0.74 4.65
CA GLU A 93 -6.80 0.07 5.83
C GLU A 93 -6.76 1.57 5.51
N GLY A 94 -6.93 1.95 4.25
CA GLY A 94 -6.96 3.35 3.83
C GLY A 94 -5.63 3.92 3.37
N HIS A 95 -4.57 3.12 3.33
CA HIS A 95 -3.28 3.58 2.80
C HIS A 95 -3.35 3.77 1.28
N ILE A 96 -2.68 4.80 0.79
CA ILE A 96 -2.68 5.15 -0.63
C ILE A 96 -1.50 4.49 -1.33
N TRP A 97 -1.80 3.82 -2.45
CA TRP A 97 -0.84 3.12 -3.30
C TRP A 97 -1.02 3.59 -4.72
N THR A 98 0.10 3.83 -5.42
CA THR A 98 0.09 4.06 -6.86
C THR A 98 0.87 2.93 -7.51
N PHE A 99 0.27 2.33 -8.54
CA PHE A 99 0.90 1.29 -9.36
C PHE A 99 1.04 1.82 -10.77
N GLY A 100 2.23 1.75 -11.33
CA GLY A 100 2.46 2.28 -12.66
C GLY A 100 3.61 1.59 -13.37
N THR A 101 3.63 1.75 -14.70
CA THR A 101 4.68 1.18 -15.54
C THR A 101 5.88 2.11 -15.71
N TYR A 102 5.73 3.38 -15.32
CA TYR A 102 6.85 4.32 -15.38
C TYR A 102 7.92 3.90 -14.38
N ASP A 103 9.16 3.73 -14.87
CA ASP A 103 10.30 3.36 -14.05
C ASP A 103 11.35 4.47 -14.14
N PRO A 104 11.57 5.26 -13.06
CA PRO A 104 12.52 6.36 -13.08
C PRO A 104 13.98 5.91 -13.22
N PHE A 105 14.23 4.60 -13.06
CA PHE A 105 15.59 4.04 -13.16
C PHE A 105 15.85 3.28 -14.46
N ALA A 106 14.86 3.22 -15.33
CA ALA A 106 14.99 2.52 -16.61
C ALA A 106 15.71 3.39 -17.64
#